data_3c81673405deb3dc1208d877b988c7fb
#
_entry.id   3c81673405deb3dc1208d877b988c7fb
#
_cell.length_a   1.000
_cell.length_b   1.000
_cell.length_c   1.000
_cell.angle_alpha   90.00
_cell.angle_beta   90.00
_cell.angle_gamma   90.00
#
_symmetry.space_group_name_H-M   'P 1'
#
loop_
_entity.id
_entity.type
_entity.pdbx_description
1 polymer ?
#
loop_
_entity_poly.entity_id
_entity_poly.type
_entity_poly.pdbx_seq_one_letter_code
_entity_poly.pdbx_strand_id
1 'polypeptide(L)'
;MSEAKDVEMKGEEYDSTAETKAIVEEIEQSFNLLEKAASLFDNRYVSKVLRDFTPLRKRLLNHDQALPTVINNTFPDSHSAKRDLLKLFKASPIVESDTGKAQTVIPEVELYVYLLVQVYLLDSNQLQKLNELSSHLVKLMNSYNRRSLDFIQAKVWFYISRGKELVGDLLSVRADLLYSLRTASLRHDTETTASIITLLLRNYLLSHDIQQAANLVEKVVFPESAANALVARYYYYLARINAVQLDYTTAHECVIAAIRKSPQTKSTNGFMQAATKLNIIIELLMGEIPELKTFKSKTGSYEPYFNVTKAVKLGDLKLFGQVLKNYEEFFKKDDNFTLVSRLRQNVIKTGIRIISLSYSKISLKDICIKLHLDSEESTEYIVSKAIRDGVIEATINHQQGYMQSNEILDVYSTKLPQTEFDHRIKFCLSLHNDSVKSMRFPNDDDKQAVNKEVEPSDEVELLKAIEEGDLDDFMD
;
A
#
# COMPACT_ATOMS: atom_id res chain seq x y z
N MET A 1 -13.67 -51.05 -32.18
CA MET A 1 -12.86 -50.00 -31.58
C MET A 1 -13.25 -48.58 -31.99
N SER A 2 -14.03 -48.35 -33.05
CA SER A 2 -14.55 -47.03 -33.45
C SER A 2 -15.78 -46.63 -32.67
N GLU A 3 -16.72 -47.55 -32.40
CA GLU A 3 -17.98 -47.23 -31.65
C GLU A 3 -17.77 -46.83 -30.19
N ALA A 4 -16.71 -47.38 -29.51
CA ALA A 4 -16.43 -46.98 -28.12
C ALA A 4 -15.87 -45.57 -28.00
N LYS A 5 -15.10 -45.10 -29.01
CA LYS A 5 -14.57 -43.71 -29.03
C LYS A 5 -15.68 -42.68 -29.36
N ASP A 6 -16.62 -43.05 -30.22
CA ASP A 6 -17.75 -42.15 -30.56
C ASP A 6 -18.76 -42.01 -29.42
N VAL A 7 -18.87 -43.00 -28.54
CA VAL A 7 -19.72 -42.95 -27.34
C VAL A 7 -19.07 -42.15 -26.23
N GLU A 8 -17.73 -42.27 -26.04
CA GLU A 8 -16.96 -41.44 -25.08
C GLU A 8 -16.95 -39.97 -25.53
N MET A 9 -16.71 -39.68 -26.82
CA MET A 9 -16.77 -38.29 -27.32
C MET A 9 -18.16 -37.66 -27.21
N LYS A 10 -19.23 -38.41 -27.45
CA LYS A 10 -20.60 -37.93 -27.25
C LYS A 10 -20.97 -37.76 -25.78
N GLY A 11 -20.40 -38.53 -24.87
CA GLY A 11 -20.56 -38.38 -23.42
C GLY A 11 -19.88 -37.12 -22.91
N GLU A 12 -18.67 -36.84 -23.34
CA GLU A 12 -17.93 -35.62 -22.96
C GLU A 12 -18.54 -34.34 -23.56
N GLU A 13 -19.07 -34.36 -24.78
CA GLU A 13 -19.83 -33.25 -25.38
C GLU A 13 -21.18 -33.01 -24.67
N TYR A 14 -21.86 -34.04 -24.21
CA TYR A 14 -23.13 -33.91 -23.49
C TYR A 14 -22.95 -33.34 -22.10
N ASP A 15 -21.85 -33.74 -21.38
CA ASP A 15 -21.53 -33.19 -20.08
C ASP A 15 -21.04 -31.70 -20.20
N SER A 16 -20.29 -31.36 -21.22
CA SER A 16 -19.83 -29.98 -21.44
C SER A 16 -20.97 -29.03 -21.79
N THR A 17 -21.97 -29.47 -22.52
CA THR A 17 -23.17 -28.65 -22.85
C THR A 17 -24.10 -28.49 -21.65
N ALA A 18 -24.22 -29.50 -20.79
CA ALA A 18 -25.02 -29.43 -19.57
C ALA A 18 -24.36 -28.45 -18.55
N GLU A 19 -23.04 -28.50 -18.40
CA GLU A 19 -22.31 -27.57 -17.55
C GLU A 19 -22.34 -26.12 -18.05
N THR A 20 -22.27 -25.90 -19.39
CA THR A 20 -22.42 -24.56 -19.95
C THR A 20 -23.82 -23.98 -19.70
N LYS A 21 -24.89 -24.79 -19.78
CA LYS A 21 -26.25 -24.35 -19.43
C LYS A 21 -26.36 -23.99 -17.94
N ALA A 22 -25.80 -24.80 -17.06
CA ALA A 22 -25.80 -24.53 -15.63
C ALA A 22 -25.08 -23.21 -15.29
N ILE A 23 -23.94 -22.87 -15.99
CA ILE A 23 -23.25 -21.61 -15.84
C ILE A 23 -24.11 -20.43 -16.32
N VAL A 24 -24.81 -20.58 -17.46
CA VAL A 24 -25.69 -19.54 -17.98
C VAL A 24 -26.84 -19.26 -17.00
N GLU A 25 -27.48 -20.30 -16.47
CA GLU A 25 -28.56 -20.17 -15.47
C GLU A 25 -28.05 -19.45 -14.17
N GLU A 26 -26.84 -19.76 -13.70
CA GLU A 26 -26.24 -19.09 -12.53
C GLU A 26 -25.98 -17.60 -12.80
N ILE A 27 -25.56 -17.25 -14.01
CA ILE A 27 -25.38 -15.85 -14.41
C ILE A 27 -26.74 -15.13 -14.50
N GLU A 28 -27.77 -15.78 -15.04
CA GLU A 28 -29.14 -15.23 -15.10
C GLU A 28 -29.72 -15.03 -13.68
N GLN A 29 -29.47 -15.95 -12.75
CA GLN A 29 -29.82 -15.74 -11.34
C GLN A 29 -29.11 -14.53 -10.74
N SER A 30 -27.85 -14.28 -11.14
CA SER A 30 -27.11 -13.09 -10.73
C SER A 30 -27.75 -11.81 -11.29
N PHE A 31 -28.28 -11.83 -12.50
CA PHE A 31 -29.02 -10.70 -13.09
C PHE A 31 -30.30 -10.38 -12.30
N ASN A 32 -31.08 -11.40 -11.94
CA ASN A 32 -32.27 -11.22 -11.09
C ASN A 32 -31.90 -10.57 -9.72
N LEU A 33 -30.73 -10.90 -9.16
CA LEU A 33 -30.26 -10.28 -7.92
C LEU A 33 -29.85 -8.83 -8.14
N LEU A 34 -29.23 -8.50 -9.29
CA LEU A 34 -28.87 -7.12 -9.64
C LEU A 34 -30.10 -6.26 -9.90
N GLU A 35 -31.14 -6.81 -10.53
CA GLU A 35 -32.43 -6.13 -10.71
C GLU A 35 -33.10 -5.81 -9.37
N LYS A 36 -33.07 -6.76 -8.42
CA LYS A 36 -33.53 -6.52 -7.05
C LYS A 36 -32.69 -5.48 -6.34
N ALA A 37 -31.36 -5.49 -6.52
CA ALA A 37 -30.48 -4.48 -5.96
C ALA A 37 -30.80 -3.07 -6.49
N ALA A 38 -31.06 -2.95 -7.78
CA ALA A 38 -31.42 -1.69 -8.42
C ALA A 38 -32.79 -1.17 -7.98
N SER A 39 -33.79 -2.05 -7.80
CA SER A 39 -35.15 -1.68 -7.39
C SER A 39 -35.25 -1.34 -5.92
N LEU A 40 -34.54 -2.07 -5.05
CA LEU A 40 -34.57 -1.90 -3.60
C LEU A 40 -33.49 -0.94 -3.05
N PHE A 41 -32.56 -0.50 -3.90
CA PHE A 41 -31.38 0.28 -3.51
C PHE A 41 -30.53 -0.38 -2.39
N ASP A 42 -30.49 -1.72 -2.36
CA ASP A 42 -29.76 -2.48 -1.36
C ASP A 42 -28.48 -3.11 -1.94
N ASN A 43 -27.33 -2.61 -1.48
CA ASN A 43 -26.00 -3.06 -1.90
C ASN A 43 -25.65 -4.48 -1.45
N ARG A 44 -26.43 -5.11 -0.55
CA ARG A 44 -26.18 -6.47 -0.07
C ARG A 44 -26.31 -7.49 -1.20
N TYR A 45 -27.26 -7.29 -2.11
CA TYR A 45 -27.45 -8.16 -3.28
C TYR A 45 -26.25 -8.08 -4.24
N VAL A 46 -25.74 -6.86 -4.50
CA VAL A 46 -24.52 -6.67 -5.31
C VAL A 46 -23.32 -7.37 -4.64
N SER A 47 -23.18 -7.23 -3.32
CA SER A 47 -22.11 -7.89 -2.58
C SER A 47 -22.19 -9.41 -2.64
N LYS A 48 -23.40 -9.99 -2.69
CA LYS A 48 -23.62 -11.43 -2.88
C LYS A 48 -23.16 -11.86 -4.28
N VAL A 49 -23.59 -11.19 -5.33
CA VAL A 49 -23.18 -11.47 -6.71
C VAL A 49 -21.66 -11.40 -6.87
N LEU A 50 -21.00 -10.39 -6.28
CA LEU A 50 -19.55 -10.26 -6.32
C LEU A 50 -18.79 -11.33 -5.50
N ARG A 51 -19.43 -11.95 -4.52
CA ARG A 51 -18.89 -13.09 -3.77
C ARG A 51 -18.94 -14.36 -4.60
N ASP A 52 -20.05 -14.59 -5.28
CA ASP A 52 -20.28 -15.77 -6.13
C ASP A 52 -19.48 -15.70 -7.44
N PHE A 53 -18.97 -14.51 -7.77
CA PHE A 53 -18.10 -14.27 -8.93
C PHE A 53 -16.80 -15.10 -8.94
N THR A 54 -16.21 -15.37 -7.77
CA THR A 54 -14.91 -16.07 -7.67
C THR A 54 -14.95 -17.53 -8.14
N PRO A 55 -15.91 -18.37 -7.71
CA PRO A 55 -16.08 -19.72 -8.25
C PRO A 55 -16.52 -19.71 -9.72
N LEU A 56 -17.38 -18.78 -10.12
CA LEU A 56 -17.86 -18.61 -11.49
C LEU A 56 -16.70 -18.36 -12.47
N ARG A 57 -15.76 -17.49 -12.10
CA ARG A 57 -14.56 -17.15 -12.90
C ARG A 57 -13.74 -18.39 -13.30
N LYS A 58 -13.55 -19.34 -12.38
CA LYS A 58 -12.79 -20.55 -12.67
C LYS A 58 -13.49 -21.48 -13.66
N ARG A 59 -14.84 -21.56 -13.59
CA ARG A 59 -15.65 -22.36 -14.50
C ARG A 59 -15.73 -21.74 -15.89
N LEU A 60 -15.83 -20.42 -15.98
CA LEU A 60 -15.88 -19.69 -17.25
C LEU A 60 -14.63 -19.90 -18.12
N LEU A 61 -13.47 -20.15 -17.52
CA LEU A 61 -12.22 -20.42 -18.26
C LEU A 61 -12.28 -21.75 -19.05
N ASN A 62 -13.07 -22.71 -18.57
CA ASN A 62 -13.17 -24.02 -19.18
C ASN A 62 -14.29 -24.09 -20.26
N HIS A 63 -15.20 -23.09 -20.28
CA HIS A 63 -16.39 -23.07 -21.11
C HIS A 63 -16.50 -21.78 -21.95
N ASP A 64 -15.76 -21.72 -23.06
CA ASP A 64 -15.65 -20.54 -23.93
C ASP A 64 -17.00 -20.11 -24.56
N GLN A 65 -17.97 -21.02 -24.69
CA GLN A 65 -19.27 -20.76 -25.29
C GLN A 65 -20.29 -20.12 -24.33
N ALA A 66 -20.05 -20.18 -23.02
CA ALA A 66 -21.00 -19.70 -22.03
C ALA A 66 -21.24 -18.18 -22.14
N LEU A 67 -20.14 -17.37 -22.23
CA LEU A 67 -20.25 -15.91 -22.32
C LEU A 67 -20.93 -15.42 -23.61
N PRO A 68 -20.59 -15.91 -24.83
CA PRO A 68 -21.32 -15.53 -26.04
C PRO A 68 -22.83 -15.85 -25.98
N THR A 69 -23.19 -16.97 -25.35
CA THR A 69 -24.61 -17.35 -25.15
C THR A 69 -25.31 -16.37 -24.21
N VAL A 70 -24.69 -16.03 -23.07
CA VAL A 70 -25.23 -15.03 -22.13
C VAL A 70 -25.39 -13.67 -22.80
N ILE A 71 -24.41 -13.20 -23.59
CA ILE A 71 -24.48 -11.92 -24.30
C ILE A 71 -25.67 -11.94 -25.29
N ASN A 72 -25.86 -13.05 -26.00
CA ASN A 72 -26.95 -13.19 -26.94
C ASN A 72 -28.36 -13.15 -26.28
N ASN A 73 -28.47 -13.81 -25.10
CA ASN A 73 -29.72 -13.85 -24.34
C ASN A 73 -30.06 -12.53 -23.67
N THR A 74 -29.03 -11.78 -23.23
CA THR A 74 -29.22 -10.55 -22.42
C THR A 74 -29.46 -9.32 -23.27
N PHE A 75 -28.73 -9.17 -24.39
CA PHE A 75 -28.82 -7.96 -25.20
C PHE A 75 -29.73 -8.13 -26.44
N PRO A 76 -30.67 -7.21 -26.65
CA PRO A 76 -31.44 -7.19 -27.90
C PRO A 76 -30.51 -6.84 -29.09
N ASP A 77 -30.90 -7.29 -30.31
CA ASP A 77 -30.05 -7.11 -31.50
C ASP A 77 -29.81 -5.66 -31.89
N SER A 78 -30.67 -4.76 -31.43
CA SER A 78 -30.52 -3.30 -31.62
C SER A 78 -29.46 -2.65 -30.73
N HIS A 79 -29.03 -3.34 -29.67
CA HIS A 79 -28.12 -2.75 -28.70
C HIS A 79 -26.66 -2.76 -29.21
N SER A 80 -25.98 -1.59 -29.14
CA SER A 80 -24.60 -1.45 -29.64
C SER A 80 -23.60 -2.36 -28.89
N ALA A 81 -23.81 -2.55 -27.59
CA ALA A 81 -22.97 -3.39 -26.75
C ALA A 81 -22.90 -4.86 -27.23
N LYS A 82 -23.99 -5.42 -27.74
CA LYS A 82 -24.02 -6.79 -28.28
C LYS A 82 -22.98 -6.99 -29.38
N ARG A 83 -22.97 -6.08 -30.36
CA ARG A 83 -22.08 -6.18 -31.51
C ARG A 83 -20.62 -6.03 -31.11
N ASP A 84 -20.32 -5.12 -30.18
CA ASP A 84 -18.97 -4.85 -29.75
C ASP A 84 -18.41 -5.97 -28.86
N LEU A 85 -19.24 -6.55 -28.00
CA LEU A 85 -18.84 -7.69 -27.18
C LEU A 85 -18.66 -8.97 -27.99
N LEU A 86 -19.56 -9.29 -28.94
CA LEU A 86 -19.44 -10.49 -29.76
C LEU A 86 -18.21 -10.48 -30.68
N LYS A 87 -17.74 -9.31 -31.14
CA LYS A 87 -16.49 -9.21 -31.93
C LYS A 87 -15.25 -9.69 -31.15
N LEU A 88 -15.30 -9.67 -29.82
CA LEU A 88 -14.17 -10.08 -28.97
C LEU A 88 -14.03 -11.60 -28.89
N PHE A 89 -15.10 -12.35 -29.10
CA PHE A 89 -15.13 -13.81 -29.04
C PHE A 89 -14.92 -14.44 -30.41
N LYS A 90 -14.22 -15.59 -30.44
CA LYS A 90 -14.05 -16.42 -31.62
C LYS A 90 -15.13 -17.51 -31.75
N ALA A 91 -15.76 -17.86 -30.61
CA ALA A 91 -16.78 -18.89 -30.54
C ALA A 91 -18.13 -18.36 -30.98
N SER A 92 -18.85 -19.10 -31.79
CA SER A 92 -20.26 -18.80 -32.14
C SER A 92 -21.14 -19.11 -30.93
N PRO A 93 -22.15 -18.25 -30.66
CA PRO A 93 -23.11 -18.51 -29.59
C PRO A 93 -23.95 -19.75 -29.92
N ILE A 94 -24.30 -20.53 -28.90
CA ILE A 94 -25.32 -21.60 -29.04
C ILE A 94 -26.65 -20.89 -29.19
N VAL A 95 -27.20 -20.95 -30.37
CA VAL A 95 -28.53 -20.34 -30.68
C VAL A 95 -29.62 -21.22 -30.09
N GLU A 96 -30.06 -20.93 -28.89
CA GLU A 96 -31.37 -21.35 -28.40
C GLU A 96 -32.34 -20.19 -28.68
N SER A 97 -33.09 -20.32 -29.73
CA SER A 97 -34.23 -19.47 -30.05
C SER A 97 -35.31 -19.69 -28.99
N ASP A 98 -35.48 -18.73 -28.14
CA ASP A 98 -36.76 -18.19 -27.65
C ASP A 98 -36.59 -17.39 -26.38
N THR A 99 -36.59 -16.11 -26.53
CA THR A 99 -37.38 -15.24 -25.64
C THR A 99 -37.40 -13.85 -26.24
N GLY A 100 -38.39 -13.57 -27.00
CA GLY A 100 -38.76 -12.23 -27.45
C GLY A 100 -39.28 -11.36 -26.29
N LYS A 101 -38.48 -11.18 -25.26
CA LYS A 101 -38.69 -10.14 -24.27
C LYS A 101 -37.77 -8.98 -24.63
N ALA A 102 -38.36 -7.94 -25.19
CA ALA A 102 -37.76 -6.63 -25.27
C ALA A 102 -37.54 -6.09 -23.83
N GLN A 103 -36.63 -6.68 -23.10
CA GLN A 103 -36.23 -6.20 -21.79
C GLN A 103 -35.26 -5.04 -22.00
N THR A 104 -35.64 -3.88 -21.49
CA THR A 104 -34.71 -2.75 -21.35
C THR A 104 -33.58 -3.19 -20.42
N VAL A 105 -32.39 -3.37 -20.98
CA VAL A 105 -31.21 -3.81 -20.18
C VAL A 105 -30.90 -2.75 -19.14
N ILE A 106 -30.90 -3.15 -17.87
CA ILE A 106 -30.57 -2.27 -16.77
C ILE A 106 -29.04 -2.02 -16.76
N PRO A 107 -28.56 -0.79 -16.52
CA PRO A 107 -27.12 -0.48 -16.52
C PRO A 107 -26.27 -1.35 -15.57
N GLU A 108 -26.85 -1.83 -14.48
CA GLU A 108 -26.21 -2.74 -13.53
C GLU A 108 -25.87 -4.08 -14.17
N VAL A 109 -26.80 -4.64 -14.95
CA VAL A 109 -26.61 -5.90 -15.68
C VAL A 109 -25.59 -5.69 -16.81
N GLU A 110 -25.73 -4.59 -17.55
CA GLU A 110 -24.79 -4.26 -18.62
C GLU A 110 -23.34 -4.19 -18.12
N LEU A 111 -23.07 -3.41 -17.09
CA LEU A 111 -21.71 -3.31 -16.51
C LEU A 111 -21.23 -4.63 -15.91
N TYR A 112 -22.11 -5.45 -15.37
CA TYR A 112 -21.73 -6.77 -14.86
C TYR A 112 -21.32 -7.72 -15.99
N VAL A 113 -22.02 -7.73 -17.11
CA VAL A 113 -21.62 -8.52 -18.30
C VAL A 113 -20.26 -8.04 -18.82
N TYR A 114 -20.05 -6.73 -18.92
CA TYR A 114 -18.73 -6.20 -19.28
C TYR A 114 -17.63 -6.63 -18.30
N LEU A 115 -17.91 -6.66 -16.99
CA LEU A 115 -16.98 -7.15 -15.98
C LEU A 115 -16.65 -8.64 -16.20
N LEU A 116 -17.63 -9.48 -16.50
CA LEU A 116 -17.41 -10.91 -16.80
C LEU A 116 -16.51 -11.08 -18.03
N VAL A 117 -16.79 -10.36 -19.12
CA VAL A 117 -15.97 -10.38 -20.34
C VAL A 117 -14.55 -9.86 -20.06
N GLN A 118 -14.41 -8.78 -19.29
CA GLN A 118 -13.13 -8.21 -18.93
C GLN A 118 -12.25 -9.23 -18.18
N VAL A 119 -12.83 -9.95 -17.24
CA VAL A 119 -12.10 -10.97 -16.46
C VAL A 119 -11.77 -12.18 -17.32
N TYR A 120 -12.66 -12.63 -18.18
CA TYR A 120 -12.39 -13.71 -19.13
C TYR A 120 -11.21 -13.37 -20.06
N LEU A 121 -11.18 -12.16 -20.63
CA LEU A 121 -10.09 -11.70 -21.51
C LEU A 121 -8.76 -11.60 -20.74
N LEU A 122 -8.80 -11.21 -19.46
CA LEU A 122 -7.62 -11.16 -18.61
C LEU A 122 -7.06 -12.56 -18.34
N ASP A 123 -7.92 -13.52 -18.04
CA ASP A 123 -7.54 -14.90 -17.71
C ASP A 123 -7.11 -15.68 -18.96
N SER A 124 -7.66 -15.38 -20.13
CA SER A 124 -7.22 -15.92 -21.43
C SER A 124 -6.00 -15.21 -22.01
N ASN A 125 -5.39 -14.26 -21.27
CA ASN A 125 -4.22 -13.48 -21.71
C ASN A 125 -4.39 -12.68 -23.02
N GLN A 126 -5.63 -12.33 -23.40
CA GLN A 126 -5.92 -11.51 -24.58
C GLN A 126 -5.80 -10.01 -24.25
N LEU A 127 -4.60 -9.56 -23.90
CA LEU A 127 -4.36 -8.22 -23.33
C LEU A 127 -4.70 -7.07 -24.30
N GLN A 128 -4.51 -7.26 -25.61
CA GLN A 128 -4.84 -6.22 -26.60
C GLN A 128 -6.34 -5.92 -26.65
N LYS A 129 -7.17 -6.97 -26.73
CA LYS A 129 -8.63 -6.83 -26.72
C LYS A 129 -9.14 -6.26 -25.39
N LEU A 130 -8.49 -6.66 -24.27
CA LEU A 130 -8.80 -6.12 -22.96
C LEU A 130 -8.53 -4.60 -22.89
N ASN A 131 -7.49 -4.11 -23.56
CA ASN A 131 -7.15 -2.70 -23.58
C ASN A 131 -8.18 -1.87 -24.37
N GLU A 132 -8.63 -2.38 -25.53
CA GLU A 132 -9.70 -1.77 -26.33
C GLU A 132 -11.04 -1.72 -25.54
N LEU A 133 -11.39 -2.85 -24.91
CA LEU A 133 -12.59 -2.94 -24.05
C LEU A 133 -12.50 -1.95 -22.88
N SER A 134 -11.33 -1.84 -22.25
CA SER A 134 -11.10 -0.95 -21.11
C SER A 134 -11.36 0.52 -21.48
N SER A 135 -10.91 0.96 -22.65
CA SER A 135 -11.15 2.32 -23.14
C SER A 135 -12.62 2.62 -23.40
N HIS A 136 -13.37 1.63 -23.87
CA HIS A 136 -14.83 1.74 -24.03
C HIS A 136 -15.55 1.77 -22.69
N LEU A 137 -15.12 0.91 -21.73
CA LEU A 137 -15.69 0.84 -20.39
C LEU A 137 -15.55 2.15 -19.61
N VAL A 138 -14.42 2.82 -19.70
CA VAL A 138 -14.22 4.14 -19.05
C VAL A 138 -15.26 5.15 -19.53
N LYS A 139 -15.51 5.21 -20.83
CA LYS A 139 -16.53 6.11 -21.41
C LYS A 139 -17.93 5.74 -20.94
N LEU A 140 -18.25 4.43 -20.92
CA LEU A 140 -19.53 3.92 -20.48
C LEU A 140 -19.79 4.23 -19.00
N MET A 141 -18.82 3.98 -18.12
CA MET A 141 -18.95 4.28 -16.69
C MET A 141 -19.18 5.77 -16.41
N ASN A 142 -18.53 6.64 -17.17
CA ASN A 142 -18.71 8.08 -17.04
C ASN A 142 -20.09 8.57 -17.51
N SER A 143 -20.80 7.80 -18.35
CA SER A 143 -22.16 8.14 -18.79
C SER A 143 -23.24 7.82 -17.76
N TYR A 144 -22.97 6.89 -16.82
CA TYR A 144 -23.92 6.47 -15.81
C TYR A 144 -23.72 7.18 -14.48
N ASN A 145 -24.82 7.68 -13.89
CA ASN A 145 -24.81 8.34 -12.58
C ASN A 145 -25.77 7.65 -11.60
N ARG A 146 -25.44 6.40 -11.19
CA ARG A 146 -26.25 5.62 -10.26
C ARG A 146 -25.38 5.07 -9.13
N ARG A 147 -25.86 5.13 -7.87
CA ARG A 147 -25.16 4.60 -6.70
C ARG A 147 -25.14 3.07 -6.62
N SER A 148 -26.09 2.40 -7.23
CA SER A 148 -26.14 0.92 -7.32
C SER A 148 -24.95 0.34 -8.08
N LEU A 149 -24.27 1.17 -8.90
CA LEU A 149 -23.12 0.77 -9.72
C LEU A 149 -21.78 0.85 -8.97
N ASP A 150 -21.71 1.53 -7.81
CA ASP A 150 -20.46 1.87 -7.14
C ASP A 150 -19.57 0.63 -6.87
N PHE A 151 -20.16 -0.45 -6.35
CA PHE A 151 -19.43 -1.70 -6.10
C PHE A 151 -18.93 -2.39 -7.37
N ILE A 152 -19.71 -2.34 -8.43
CA ILE A 152 -19.34 -2.94 -9.73
C ILE A 152 -18.24 -2.08 -10.36
N GLN A 153 -18.39 -0.76 -10.37
CA GLN A 153 -17.39 0.18 -10.88
C GLN A 153 -16.03 0.01 -10.16
N ALA A 154 -16.02 -0.14 -8.84
CA ALA A 154 -14.80 -0.39 -8.08
C ALA A 154 -14.06 -1.65 -8.57
N LYS A 155 -14.79 -2.73 -8.92
CA LYS A 155 -14.22 -3.95 -9.50
C LYS A 155 -13.75 -3.77 -10.93
N VAL A 156 -14.51 -3.07 -11.76
CA VAL A 156 -14.12 -2.77 -13.14
C VAL A 156 -12.81 -1.96 -13.16
N TRP A 157 -12.68 -0.94 -12.33
CA TRP A 157 -11.44 -0.17 -12.20
C TRP A 157 -10.25 -1.03 -11.77
N PHE A 158 -10.48 -1.97 -10.85
CA PHE A 158 -9.44 -2.90 -10.43
C PHE A 158 -8.90 -3.72 -11.62
N TYR A 159 -9.78 -4.26 -12.47
CA TYR A 159 -9.35 -5.06 -13.62
C TYR A 159 -8.80 -4.22 -14.76
N ILE A 160 -9.28 -2.99 -14.99
CA ILE A 160 -8.67 -2.03 -15.92
C ILE A 160 -7.22 -1.75 -15.51
N SER A 161 -7.00 -1.37 -14.26
CA SER A 161 -5.67 -1.10 -13.73
C SER A 161 -4.75 -2.33 -13.83
N ARG A 162 -5.28 -3.52 -13.52
CA ARG A 162 -4.52 -4.77 -13.63
C ARG A 162 -4.18 -5.13 -15.07
N GLY A 163 -5.08 -4.94 -16.01
CA GLY A 163 -4.84 -5.17 -17.44
C GLY A 163 -3.73 -4.27 -17.97
N LYS A 164 -3.78 -2.97 -17.64
CA LYS A 164 -2.74 -2.00 -18.01
C LYS A 164 -1.39 -2.29 -17.35
N GLU A 165 -1.39 -2.76 -16.10
CA GLU A 165 -0.18 -3.20 -15.40
C GLU A 165 0.50 -4.36 -16.14
N LEU A 166 -0.25 -5.34 -16.63
CA LEU A 166 0.29 -6.47 -17.40
C LEU A 166 0.82 -6.08 -18.78
N VAL A 167 0.24 -5.06 -19.40
CA VAL A 167 0.73 -4.48 -20.66
C VAL A 167 1.98 -3.61 -20.44
N GLY A 168 2.21 -3.13 -19.20
CA GLY A 168 3.31 -2.23 -18.86
C GLY A 168 3.00 -0.74 -19.05
N ASP A 169 1.75 -0.40 -19.41
CA ASP A 169 1.32 0.98 -19.63
C ASP A 169 0.69 1.58 -18.36
N LEU A 170 1.55 1.91 -17.39
CA LEU A 170 1.12 2.43 -16.09
C LEU A 170 0.68 3.90 -16.14
N LEU A 171 1.25 4.69 -17.05
CA LEU A 171 1.05 6.14 -17.07
C LEU A 171 -0.30 6.54 -17.64
N SER A 172 -0.79 5.84 -18.67
CA SER A 172 -2.04 6.19 -19.36
C SER A 172 -3.28 6.15 -18.46
N VAL A 173 -3.29 5.24 -17.48
CA VAL A 173 -4.45 5.06 -16.56
C VAL A 173 -4.52 6.13 -15.48
N ARG A 174 -3.41 6.81 -15.16
CA ARG A 174 -3.37 7.76 -14.03
C ARG A 174 -4.37 8.90 -14.16
N ALA A 175 -4.49 9.46 -15.36
CA ALA A 175 -5.41 10.57 -15.62
C ALA A 175 -6.86 10.14 -15.39
N ASP A 176 -7.25 8.96 -15.91
CA ASP A 176 -8.59 8.41 -15.77
C ASP A 176 -8.92 8.05 -14.33
N LEU A 177 -7.96 7.45 -13.60
CA LEU A 177 -8.11 7.15 -12.18
C LEU A 177 -8.25 8.41 -11.33
N LEU A 178 -7.45 9.46 -11.59
CA LEU A 178 -7.55 10.74 -10.87
C LEU A 178 -8.88 11.45 -11.15
N TYR A 179 -9.35 11.42 -12.39
CA TYR A 179 -10.66 11.95 -12.75
C TYR A 179 -11.78 11.20 -12.00
N SER A 180 -11.73 9.86 -12.04
CA SER A 180 -12.70 9.02 -11.34
C SER A 180 -12.64 9.16 -9.83
N LEU A 181 -11.45 9.34 -9.24
CA LEU A 181 -11.29 9.63 -7.82
C LEU A 181 -12.01 10.92 -7.42
N ARG A 182 -11.81 11.97 -8.22
CA ARG A 182 -12.46 13.26 -7.98
C ARG A 182 -13.98 13.15 -8.05
N THR A 183 -14.48 12.40 -9.05
CA THR A 183 -15.92 12.16 -9.22
C THR A 183 -16.49 11.33 -8.07
N ALA A 184 -15.82 10.26 -7.64
CA ALA A 184 -16.24 9.40 -6.54
C ALA A 184 -16.22 10.14 -5.19
N SER A 185 -15.20 10.98 -4.96
CA SER A 185 -15.11 11.82 -3.76
C SER A 185 -16.28 12.81 -3.67
N LEU A 186 -16.63 13.49 -4.78
CA LEU A 186 -17.75 14.41 -4.83
C LEU A 186 -19.13 13.72 -4.62
N ARG A 187 -19.22 12.45 -5.02
CA ARG A 187 -20.43 11.63 -4.80
C ARG A 187 -20.50 11.02 -3.40
N HIS A 188 -19.44 11.14 -2.60
CA HIS A 188 -19.28 10.43 -1.33
C HIS A 188 -19.42 8.90 -1.48
N ASP A 189 -18.88 8.33 -2.56
CA ASP A 189 -18.80 6.90 -2.77
C ASP A 189 -17.55 6.34 -2.09
N THR A 190 -17.75 5.63 -0.99
CA THR A 190 -16.67 5.12 -0.14
C THR A 190 -15.92 3.94 -0.76
N GLU A 191 -16.60 3.03 -1.44
CA GLU A 191 -15.99 1.81 -2.01
C GLU A 191 -15.15 2.12 -3.25
N THR A 192 -15.69 2.90 -4.21
CA THR A 192 -14.93 3.30 -5.39
C THR A 192 -13.76 4.19 -5.01
N THR A 193 -13.95 5.15 -4.09
CA THR A 193 -12.86 6.01 -3.60
C THR A 193 -11.74 5.19 -2.98
N ALA A 194 -12.05 4.28 -2.05
CA ALA A 194 -11.04 3.42 -1.42
C ALA A 194 -10.32 2.52 -2.44
N SER A 195 -11.07 1.94 -3.39
CA SER A 195 -10.49 1.11 -4.45
C SER A 195 -9.54 1.91 -5.34
N ILE A 196 -9.94 3.09 -5.82
CA ILE A 196 -9.13 3.93 -6.70
C ILE A 196 -7.87 4.45 -5.99
N ILE A 197 -7.98 4.88 -4.71
CA ILE A 197 -6.80 5.29 -3.92
C ILE A 197 -5.78 4.16 -3.86
N THR A 198 -6.21 2.93 -3.52
CA THR A 198 -5.30 1.78 -3.45
C THR A 198 -4.68 1.44 -4.80
N LEU A 199 -5.40 1.60 -5.91
CA LEU A 199 -4.90 1.39 -7.27
C LEU A 199 -3.89 2.46 -7.69
N LEU A 200 -4.14 3.73 -7.38
CA LEU A 200 -3.21 4.82 -7.64
C LEU A 200 -1.92 4.66 -6.84
N LEU A 201 -2.00 4.34 -5.54
CA LEU A 201 -0.82 4.08 -4.72
C LEU A 201 0.00 2.91 -5.25
N ARG A 202 -0.67 1.82 -5.67
CA ARG A 202 0.00 0.69 -6.33
C ARG A 202 0.69 1.12 -7.62
N ASN A 203 0.02 1.90 -8.46
CA ASN A 203 0.58 2.39 -9.71
C ASN A 203 1.82 3.26 -9.47
N TYR A 204 1.77 4.21 -8.53
CA TYR A 204 2.91 5.04 -8.17
C TYR A 204 4.08 4.23 -7.59
N LEU A 205 3.82 3.23 -6.77
CA LEU A 205 4.87 2.37 -6.23
C LEU A 205 5.55 1.52 -7.32
N LEU A 206 4.78 0.99 -8.27
CA LEU A 206 5.32 0.21 -9.40
C LEU A 206 6.14 1.07 -10.38
N SER A 207 5.78 2.34 -10.54
CA SER A 207 6.56 3.29 -11.35
C SER A 207 7.69 3.99 -10.59
N HIS A 208 7.88 3.67 -9.30
CA HIS A 208 8.85 4.30 -8.39
C HIS A 208 8.65 5.80 -8.15
N ASP A 209 7.45 6.32 -8.40
CA ASP A 209 7.08 7.74 -8.19
C ASP A 209 6.61 7.99 -6.74
N ILE A 210 7.48 7.77 -5.78
CA ILE A 210 7.12 7.78 -4.34
C ILE A 210 6.69 9.16 -3.86
N GLN A 211 7.30 10.23 -4.41
CA GLN A 211 6.92 11.59 -4.04
C GLN A 211 5.48 11.92 -4.45
N GLN A 212 5.04 11.46 -5.62
CA GLN A 212 3.65 11.66 -6.05
C GLN A 212 2.68 10.83 -5.22
N ALA A 213 3.10 9.63 -4.80
CA ALA A 213 2.30 8.81 -3.88
C ALA A 213 2.12 9.50 -2.51
N ALA A 214 3.17 10.09 -1.95
CA ALA A 214 3.11 10.85 -0.71
C ALA A 214 2.18 12.07 -0.82
N ASN A 215 2.34 12.86 -1.88
CA ASN A 215 1.47 14.02 -2.15
C ASN A 215 -0.01 13.62 -2.32
N LEU A 216 -0.29 12.42 -2.84
CA LEU A 216 -1.66 11.91 -2.93
C LEU A 216 -2.21 11.60 -1.54
N VAL A 217 -1.41 10.94 -0.69
CA VAL A 217 -1.82 10.57 0.68
C VAL A 217 -2.12 11.81 1.52
N GLU A 218 -1.31 12.87 1.41
CA GLU A 218 -1.54 14.14 2.12
C GLU A 218 -2.84 14.85 1.71
N LYS A 219 -3.22 14.73 0.43
CA LYS A 219 -4.38 15.45 -0.13
C LYS A 219 -5.70 14.71 0.00
N VAL A 220 -5.67 13.39 0.14
CA VAL A 220 -6.86 12.54 0.06
C VAL A 220 -7.05 11.78 1.36
N VAL A 221 -8.23 11.96 1.97
CA VAL A 221 -8.62 11.20 3.16
C VAL A 221 -9.17 9.84 2.74
N PHE A 222 -8.59 8.77 3.30
CA PHE A 222 -9.07 7.42 3.05
C PHE A 222 -10.35 7.15 3.87
N PRO A 223 -11.43 6.60 3.27
CA PRO A 223 -12.70 6.37 3.98
C PRO A 223 -12.56 5.26 5.03
N GLU A 224 -12.94 5.54 6.27
CA GLU A 224 -12.88 4.59 7.39
C GLU A 224 -13.86 3.41 7.24
N SER A 225 -14.98 3.64 6.56
CA SER A 225 -16.04 2.65 6.34
C SER A 225 -15.74 1.65 5.21
N ALA A 226 -14.58 1.77 4.56
CA ALA A 226 -14.18 0.89 3.46
C ALA A 226 -13.97 -0.57 3.91
N ALA A 227 -14.08 -1.50 2.96
CA ALA A 227 -13.85 -2.93 3.21
C ALA A 227 -12.47 -3.20 3.79
N ASN A 228 -12.38 -4.07 4.83
CA ASN A 228 -11.13 -4.38 5.54
C ASN A 228 -9.97 -4.79 4.60
N ALA A 229 -10.27 -5.45 3.48
CA ALA A 229 -9.26 -5.82 2.50
C ALA A 229 -8.62 -4.60 1.79
N LEU A 230 -9.40 -3.54 1.53
CA LEU A 230 -8.91 -2.29 0.95
C LEU A 230 -8.13 -1.48 1.98
N VAL A 231 -8.64 -1.42 3.22
CA VAL A 231 -7.94 -0.78 4.35
C VAL A 231 -6.56 -1.40 4.58
N ALA A 232 -6.47 -2.74 4.59
CA ALA A 232 -5.21 -3.44 4.75
C ALA A 232 -4.21 -3.13 3.63
N ARG A 233 -4.68 -3.07 2.37
CA ARG A 233 -3.84 -2.68 1.22
C ARG A 233 -3.37 -1.24 1.32
N TYR A 234 -4.25 -0.33 1.72
CA TYR A 234 -3.91 1.09 1.91
C TYR A 234 -2.80 1.26 2.94
N TYR A 235 -2.94 0.67 4.13
CA TYR A 235 -1.90 0.74 5.17
C TYR A 235 -0.59 0.08 4.74
N TYR A 236 -0.63 -1.00 3.97
CA TYR A 236 0.57 -1.61 3.42
C TYR A 236 1.33 -0.69 2.45
N TYR A 237 0.60 -0.01 1.55
CA TYR A 237 1.22 0.94 0.62
C TYR A 237 1.74 2.19 1.36
N LEU A 238 0.98 2.69 2.33
CA LEU A 238 1.40 3.79 3.19
C LEU A 238 2.69 3.45 3.94
N ALA A 239 2.77 2.26 4.52
CA ALA A 239 3.97 1.78 5.19
C ALA A 239 5.18 1.72 4.24
N ARG A 240 5.00 1.30 3.00
CA ARG A 240 6.08 1.32 2.00
C ARG A 240 6.55 2.73 1.66
N ILE A 241 5.62 3.67 1.50
CA ILE A 241 5.94 5.07 1.22
C ILE A 241 6.75 5.66 2.38
N ASN A 242 6.26 5.51 3.63
CA ASN A 242 6.91 6.03 4.82
C ASN A 242 8.30 5.39 5.06
N ALA A 243 8.44 4.08 4.82
CA ALA A 243 9.72 3.38 4.91
C ALA A 243 10.76 3.92 3.92
N VAL A 244 10.36 4.32 2.72
CA VAL A 244 11.26 4.94 1.75
C VAL A 244 11.60 6.37 2.15
N GLN A 245 10.65 7.11 2.73
CA GLN A 245 10.81 8.48 3.25
C GLN A 245 11.60 8.55 4.57
N LEU A 246 12.05 7.43 5.12
CA LEU A 246 12.81 7.29 6.36
C LEU A 246 11.99 7.45 7.66
N ASP A 247 10.69 7.55 7.57
CA ASP A 247 9.81 7.53 8.75
C ASP A 247 9.44 6.08 9.10
N TYR A 248 10.33 5.44 9.84
CA TYR A 248 10.18 4.03 10.19
C TYR A 248 9.16 3.79 11.30
N THR A 249 8.92 4.76 12.17
CA THR A 249 7.97 4.65 13.28
C THR A 249 6.55 4.55 12.76
N THR A 250 6.12 5.51 11.94
CA THR A 250 4.80 5.48 11.30
C THR A 250 4.66 4.33 10.31
N ALA A 251 5.77 3.96 9.61
CA ALA A 251 5.77 2.79 8.74
C ALA A 251 5.50 1.49 9.52
N HIS A 252 6.09 1.31 10.70
CA HIS A 252 5.86 0.16 11.57
C HIS A 252 4.41 0.07 12.04
N GLU A 253 3.85 1.16 12.55
CA GLU A 253 2.44 1.23 12.95
C GLU A 253 1.50 0.87 11.79
N CYS A 254 1.77 1.40 10.60
CA CYS A 254 0.99 1.11 9.40
C CYS A 254 1.08 -0.37 8.98
N VAL A 255 2.26 -1.01 9.05
CA VAL A 255 2.38 -2.44 8.74
C VAL A 255 1.61 -3.29 9.75
N ILE A 256 1.71 -2.99 11.04
CA ILE A 256 0.95 -3.70 12.07
C ILE A 256 -0.55 -3.54 11.84
N ALA A 257 -1.01 -2.33 11.50
CA ALA A 257 -2.41 -2.07 11.16
C ALA A 257 -2.84 -2.88 9.92
N ALA A 258 -1.99 -2.96 8.87
CA ALA A 258 -2.24 -3.76 7.68
C ALA A 258 -2.39 -5.26 8.00
N ILE A 259 -1.51 -5.81 8.83
CA ILE A 259 -1.56 -7.22 9.27
C ILE A 259 -2.82 -7.49 10.08
N ARG A 260 -3.17 -6.62 11.03
CA ARG A 260 -4.37 -6.78 11.88
C ARG A 260 -5.68 -6.67 11.11
N LYS A 261 -5.75 -5.77 10.12
CA LYS A 261 -6.95 -5.54 9.30
C LYS A 261 -7.09 -6.56 8.16
N SER A 262 -6.02 -7.30 7.84
CA SER A 262 -6.06 -8.29 6.75
C SER A 262 -6.96 -9.48 7.09
N PRO A 263 -7.86 -9.89 6.16
CA PRO A 263 -8.65 -11.09 6.34
C PRO A 263 -7.76 -12.35 6.43
N GLN A 264 -8.03 -13.22 7.36
CA GLN A 264 -7.26 -14.47 7.54
C GLN A 264 -7.84 -15.61 6.69
N THR A 265 -7.63 -15.55 5.38
CA THR A 265 -8.05 -16.57 4.42
C THR A 265 -6.85 -17.16 3.69
N LYS A 266 -7.01 -18.36 3.11
CA LYS A 266 -5.92 -18.98 2.33
C LYS A 266 -5.47 -18.11 1.16
N SER A 267 -6.39 -17.32 0.56
CA SER A 267 -6.11 -16.42 -0.55
C SER A 267 -5.28 -15.19 -0.17
N THR A 268 -5.29 -14.79 1.12
CA THR A 268 -4.53 -13.62 1.61
C THR A 268 -3.14 -13.97 2.12
N ASN A 269 -2.75 -15.25 2.13
CA ASN A 269 -1.44 -15.67 2.63
C ASN A 269 -0.28 -14.96 1.93
N GLY A 270 -0.37 -14.73 0.61
CA GLY A 270 0.66 -14.00 -0.14
C GLY A 270 0.82 -12.54 0.31
N PHE A 271 -0.29 -11.86 0.60
CA PHE A 271 -0.26 -10.51 1.15
C PHE A 271 0.32 -10.48 2.56
N MET A 272 -0.09 -11.41 3.42
CA MET A 272 0.44 -11.55 4.78
C MET A 272 1.95 -11.79 4.77
N GLN A 273 2.45 -12.64 3.87
CA GLN A 273 3.88 -12.86 3.69
C GLN A 273 4.62 -11.57 3.29
N ALA A 274 4.10 -10.84 2.31
CA ALA A 274 4.69 -9.58 1.88
C ALA A 274 4.70 -8.54 3.00
N ALA A 275 3.60 -8.41 3.75
CA ALA A 275 3.51 -7.51 4.90
C ALA A 275 4.48 -7.90 6.03
N THR A 276 4.58 -9.20 6.35
CA THR A 276 5.52 -9.69 7.38
C THR A 276 6.98 -9.47 6.97
N LYS A 277 7.33 -9.71 5.69
CA LYS A 277 8.68 -9.43 5.18
C LYS A 277 9.04 -7.96 5.32
N LEU A 278 8.10 -7.07 4.98
CA LEU A 278 8.28 -5.63 5.14
C LEU A 278 8.44 -5.24 6.62
N ASN A 279 7.62 -5.82 7.50
CA ASN A 279 7.71 -5.58 8.95
C ASN A 279 9.08 -5.94 9.52
N ILE A 280 9.62 -7.12 9.16
CA ILE A 280 10.95 -7.55 9.57
C ILE A 280 12.02 -6.52 9.19
N ILE A 281 11.96 -5.98 7.97
CA ILE A 281 12.93 -4.99 7.52
C ILE A 281 12.78 -3.68 8.30
N ILE A 282 11.55 -3.23 8.54
CA ILE A 282 11.29 -1.97 9.26
C ILE A 282 11.74 -2.09 10.71
N GLU A 283 11.46 -3.20 11.41
CA GLU A 283 11.97 -3.48 12.76
C GLU A 283 13.50 -3.42 12.80
N LEU A 284 14.18 -4.07 11.84
CA LEU A 284 15.64 -4.01 11.73
C LEU A 284 16.16 -2.60 11.45
N LEU A 285 15.44 -1.78 10.66
CA LEU A 285 15.81 -0.38 10.39
C LEU A 285 15.60 0.51 11.61
N MET A 286 14.63 0.22 12.45
CA MET A 286 14.44 0.88 13.75
C MET A 286 15.53 0.48 14.78
N GLY A 287 16.21 -0.65 14.54
CA GLY A 287 17.22 -1.21 15.44
C GLY A 287 16.69 -2.31 16.36
N GLU A 288 15.46 -2.74 16.16
CA GLU A 288 14.84 -3.84 16.88
C GLU A 288 15.13 -5.17 16.19
N ILE A 289 15.25 -6.25 16.96
CA ILE A 289 15.49 -7.58 16.43
C ILE A 289 14.17 -8.35 16.46
N PRO A 290 13.63 -8.78 15.31
CA PRO A 290 12.38 -9.54 15.23
C PRO A 290 12.44 -10.83 16.04
N GLU A 291 11.30 -11.23 16.63
CA GLU A 291 11.19 -12.48 17.36
C GLU A 291 11.35 -13.69 16.43
N LEU A 292 11.95 -14.79 16.94
CA LEU A 292 12.11 -16.04 16.20
C LEU A 292 10.78 -16.67 15.77
N LYS A 293 9.69 -16.35 16.46
CA LYS A 293 8.34 -16.82 16.11
C LYS A 293 7.88 -16.35 14.74
N THR A 294 8.24 -15.12 14.33
CA THR A 294 7.86 -14.54 13.03
C THR A 294 8.41 -15.35 11.86
N PHE A 295 9.63 -15.94 12.02
CA PHE A 295 10.29 -16.73 10.98
C PHE A 295 9.79 -18.18 10.90
N LYS A 296 9.16 -18.70 11.97
CA LYS A 296 8.64 -20.09 12.03
C LYS A 296 7.26 -20.25 11.41
N SER A 297 6.71 -19.21 10.79
CA SER A 297 5.41 -19.28 10.12
C SER A 297 5.43 -20.32 8.99
N LYS A 298 4.43 -21.21 8.97
CA LYS A 298 4.29 -22.27 7.97
C LYS A 298 3.97 -21.76 6.55
N THR A 299 3.69 -20.50 6.40
CA THR A 299 3.12 -19.91 5.17
C THR A 299 4.12 -19.33 4.20
N GLY A 300 5.42 -19.24 4.53
CA GLY A 300 6.38 -18.64 3.59
C GLY A 300 7.84 -18.93 3.89
N SER A 301 8.68 -18.81 2.85
CA SER A 301 10.13 -18.88 3.01
C SER A 301 10.64 -17.52 3.47
N TYR A 302 10.98 -17.40 4.75
CA TYR A 302 11.60 -16.22 5.36
C TYR A 302 13.11 -16.39 5.51
N GLU A 303 13.70 -17.42 4.92
CA GLU A 303 15.11 -17.75 5.07
C GLU A 303 16.06 -16.59 4.68
N PRO A 304 15.87 -15.87 3.56
CA PRO A 304 16.69 -14.71 3.24
C PRO A 304 16.67 -13.63 4.31
N TYR A 305 15.47 -13.33 4.83
CA TYR A 305 15.26 -12.31 5.86
C TYR A 305 15.82 -12.75 7.23
N PHE A 306 15.75 -14.04 7.53
CA PHE A 306 16.37 -14.60 8.73
C PHE A 306 17.90 -14.46 8.69
N ASN A 307 18.52 -14.74 7.54
CA ASN A 307 19.98 -14.59 7.37
C ASN A 307 20.40 -13.11 7.47
N VAL A 308 19.59 -12.18 6.94
CA VAL A 308 19.81 -10.73 7.16
C VAL A 308 19.73 -10.39 8.64
N THR A 309 18.68 -10.83 9.33
CA THR A 309 18.52 -10.60 10.78
C THR A 309 19.69 -11.15 11.58
N LYS A 310 20.18 -12.33 11.23
CA LYS A 310 21.37 -12.92 11.86
C LYS A 310 22.61 -12.05 11.64
N ALA A 311 22.85 -11.55 10.42
CA ALA A 311 23.97 -10.69 10.10
C ALA A 311 23.89 -9.35 10.87
N VAL A 312 22.70 -8.75 10.95
CA VAL A 312 22.47 -7.52 11.72
C VAL A 312 22.71 -7.75 13.22
N LYS A 313 22.23 -8.87 13.76
CA LYS A 313 22.40 -9.22 15.19
C LYS A 313 23.86 -9.44 15.57
N LEU A 314 24.64 -10.06 14.69
CA LEU A 314 26.07 -10.33 14.90
C LEU A 314 26.94 -9.10 14.61
N GLY A 315 26.43 -8.13 13.85
CA GLY A 315 27.21 -6.96 13.43
C GLY A 315 28.33 -7.28 12.44
N ASP A 316 28.19 -8.39 11.65
CA ASP A 316 29.22 -8.83 10.70
C ASP A 316 28.89 -8.37 9.27
N LEU A 317 29.71 -7.46 8.76
CA LEU A 317 29.58 -6.89 7.41
C LEU A 317 29.88 -7.89 6.30
N LYS A 318 30.78 -8.85 6.53
CA LYS A 318 31.08 -9.89 5.52
C LYS A 318 29.89 -10.80 5.32
N LEU A 319 29.32 -11.31 6.41
CA LEU A 319 28.09 -12.12 6.34
C LEU A 319 26.95 -11.34 5.66
N PHE A 320 26.76 -10.08 6.03
CA PHE A 320 25.76 -9.23 5.41
C PHE A 320 25.96 -9.10 3.89
N GLY A 321 27.19 -8.82 3.46
CA GLY A 321 27.56 -8.72 2.03
C GLY A 321 27.35 -10.02 1.26
N GLN A 322 27.65 -11.18 1.85
CA GLN A 322 27.40 -12.50 1.27
C GLN A 322 25.90 -12.77 1.13
N VAL A 323 25.12 -12.53 2.17
CA VAL A 323 23.67 -12.69 2.15
C VAL A 323 23.02 -11.80 1.09
N LEU A 324 23.48 -10.55 0.98
CA LEU A 324 22.95 -9.59 0.02
C LEU A 324 23.22 -10.06 -1.43
N LYS A 325 24.41 -10.59 -1.73
CA LYS A 325 24.76 -11.15 -3.04
C LYS A 325 23.98 -12.43 -3.34
N ASN A 326 23.86 -13.35 -2.38
CA ASN A 326 23.21 -14.64 -2.59
C ASN A 326 21.69 -14.53 -2.81
N TYR A 327 21.04 -13.55 -2.19
CA TYR A 327 19.59 -13.39 -2.25
C TYR A 327 19.13 -12.09 -2.93
N GLU A 328 19.99 -11.48 -3.76
CA GLU A 328 19.71 -10.23 -4.46
C GLU A 328 18.43 -10.30 -5.30
N GLU A 329 18.26 -11.37 -6.06
CA GLU A 329 17.08 -11.58 -6.90
C GLU A 329 15.78 -11.67 -6.11
N PHE A 330 15.83 -12.33 -4.92
CA PHE A 330 14.67 -12.41 -4.02
C PHE A 330 14.27 -11.04 -3.49
N PHE A 331 15.24 -10.24 -3.06
CA PHE A 331 14.96 -8.90 -2.55
C PHE A 331 14.47 -7.94 -3.64
N LYS A 332 14.98 -8.07 -4.87
CA LYS A 332 14.49 -7.32 -6.04
C LYS A 332 13.07 -7.73 -6.40
N LYS A 333 12.75 -9.02 -6.38
CA LYS A 333 11.39 -9.52 -6.65
C LYS A 333 10.37 -9.05 -5.62
N ASP A 334 10.79 -8.93 -4.35
CA ASP A 334 9.96 -8.41 -3.27
C ASP A 334 9.94 -6.86 -3.22
N ASP A 335 10.68 -6.15 -4.11
CA ASP A 335 10.88 -4.69 -4.11
C ASP A 335 11.47 -4.13 -2.80
N ASN A 336 12.18 -4.94 -2.05
CA ASN A 336 12.74 -4.58 -0.75
C ASN A 336 14.26 -4.36 -0.77
N PHE A 337 14.91 -4.52 -1.92
CA PHE A 337 16.37 -4.46 -2.04
C PHE A 337 16.96 -3.15 -1.52
N THR A 338 16.34 -2.01 -1.85
CA THR A 338 16.80 -0.69 -1.40
C THR A 338 16.73 -0.53 0.12
N LEU A 339 15.68 -1.05 0.76
CA LEU A 339 15.51 -1.01 2.21
C LEU A 339 16.51 -1.95 2.91
N VAL A 340 16.72 -3.16 2.37
CA VAL A 340 17.74 -4.10 2.88
C VAL A 340 19.16 -3.52 2.75
N SER A 341 19.46 -2.86 1.64
CA SER A 341 20.76 -2.19 1.43
C SER A 341 21.05 -1.12 2.50
N ARG A 342 20.03 -0.38 2.97
CA ARG A 342 20.15 0.61 4.04
C ARG A 342 20.55 -0.01 5.40
N LEU A 343 20.22 -1.29 5.64
CA LEU A 343 20.58 -2.01 6.87
C LEU A 343 22.08 -2.10 7.10
N ARG A 344 22.92 -1.89 6.07
CA ARG A 344 24.38 -1.88 6.21
C ARG A 344 24.85 -0.96 7.36
N GLN A 345 24.21 0.21 7.52
CA GLN A 345 24.55 1.12 8.61
C GLN A 345 24.17 0.54 9.98
N ASN A 346 23.05 -0.15 10.09
CA ASN A 346 22.64 -0.77 11.34
C ASN A 346 23.56 -1.94 11.72
N VAL A 347 24.03 -2.72 10.74
CA VAL A 347 25.05 -3.76 10.97
C VAL A 347 26.31 -3.15 11.56
N ILE A 348 26.79 -2.04 11.00
CA ILE A 348 27.97 -1.33 11.50
C ILE A 348 27.75 -0.81 12.93
N LYS A 349 26.60 -0.16 13.18
CA LYS A 349 26.25 0.36 14.51
C LYS A 349 26.21 -0.76 15.55
N THR A 350 25.61 -1.89 15.21
CA THR A 350 25.57 -3.08 16.10
C THR A 350 26.96 -3.63 16.35
N GLY A 351 27.80 -3.73 15.32
CA GLY A 351 29.18 -4.17 15.45
C GLY A 351 30.00 -3.26 16.37
N ILE A 352 29.92 -1.94 16.21
CA ILE A 352 30.60 -0.96 17.07
C ILE A 352 30.08 -1.06 18.51
N ARG A 353 28.77 -1.22 18.71
CA ARG A 353 28.17 -1.40 20.05
C ARG A 353 28.74 -2.64 20.76
N ILE A 354 28.87 -3.76 20.06
CA ILE A 354 29.42 -5.00 20.60
C ILE A 354 30.91 -4.77 20.99
N ILE A 355 31.68 -4.06 20.15
CA ILE A 355 33.06 -3.73 20.41
C ILE A 355 33.18 -2.80 21.64
N SER A 356 32.37 -1.75 21.73
CA SER A 356 32.35 -0.83 22.86
C SER A 356 32.01 -1.53 24.18
N LEU A 357 31.10 -2.50 24.18
CA LEU A 357 30.77 -3.30 25.36
C LEU A 357 31.90 -4.26 25.74
N SER A 358 32.73 -4.72 24.79
CA SER A 358 33.77 -5.72 25.01
C SER A 358 35.11 -5.11 25.42
N TYR A 359 35.39 -3.86 25.03
CA TYR A 359 36.66 -3.22 25.22
C TYR A 359 36.53 -1.83 25.88
N SER A 360 37.22 -1.59 26.96
CA SER A 360 37.31 -0.26 27.56
C SER A 360 38.21 0.70 26.74
N LYS A 361 39.25 0.16 26.09
CA LYS A 361 40.16 0.90 25.20
C LYS A 361 40.54 0.00 24.03
N ILE A 362 40.44 0.49 22.80
CA ILE A 362 40.76 -0.25 21.56
C ILE A 362 41.35 0.67 20.51
N SER A 363 42.31 0.18 19.71
CA SER A 363 42.88 0.96 18.60
C SER A 363 41.89 1.04 17.42
N LEU A 364 41.93 2.17 16.68
CA LEU A 364 41.11 2.33 15.48
C LEU A 364 41.49 1.29 14.41
N LYS A 365 42.73 0.83 14.36
CA LYS A 365 43.21 -0.26 13.48
C LYS A 365 42.51 -1.57 13.78
N ASP A 366 42.40 -1.93 15.07
CA ASP A 366 41.73 -3.18 15.45
C ASP A 366 40.25 -3.13 15.19
N ILE A 367 39.60 -1.98 15.36
CA ILE A 367 38.21 -1.77 14.98
C ILE A 367 38.01 -1.97 13.44
N CYS A 368 38.92 -1.38 12.64
CA CYS A 368 38.94 -1.50 11.21
C CYS A 368 39.00 -2.99 10.77
N ILE A 369 39.93 -3.75 11.36
CA ILE A 369 40.11 -5.18 11.07
C ILE A 369 38.87 -5.98 11.48
N LYS A 370 38.33 -5.73 12.67
CA LYS A 370 37.14 -6.46 13.20
C LYS A 370 35.88 -6.21 12.42
N LEU A 371 35.65 -4.97 11.98
CA LEU A 371 34.48 -4.57 11.20
C LEU A 371 34.69 -4.76 9.69
N HIS A 372 35.91 -5.13 9.27
CA HIS A 372 36.25 -5.28 7.85
C HIS A 372 35.97 -4.00 7.04
N LEU A 373 36.41 -2.88 7.57
CA LEU A 373 36.34 -1.58 6.91
C LEU A 373 37.59 -1.33 6.06
N ASP A 374 37.50 -0.37 5.13
CA ASP A 374 38.56 -0.15 4.13
C ASP A 374 39.72 0.67 4.63
N SER A 375 39.49 1.61 5.60
CA SER A 375 40.53 2.51 6.11
C SER A 375 40.31 2.91 7.58
N GLU A 376 41.40 3.34 8.25
CA GLU A 376 41.37 3.85 9.64
C GLU A 376 40.58 5.16 9.73
N GLU A 377 40.74 6.07 8.75
CA GLU A 377 40.03 7.33 8.69
C GLU A 377 38.52 7.11 8.58
N SER A 378 38.10 6.20 7.70
CA SER A 378 36.68 5.81 7.58
C SER A 378 36.15 5.24 8.89
N THR A 379 36.96 4.46 9.60
CA THR A 379 36.62 3.89 10.91
C THR A 379 36.41 4.99 11.94
N GLU A 380 37.28 5.98 12.00
CA GLU A 380 37.16 7.12 12.91
C GLU A 380 35.87 7.91 12.64
N TYR A 381 35.58 8.22 11.39
CA TYR A 381 34.31 8.89 11.02
C TYR A 381 33.06 8.07 11.40
N ILE A 382 33.09 6.77 11.21
CA ILE A 382 31.99 5.89 11.57
C ILE A 382 31.80 5.83 13.08
N VAL A 383 32.91 5.72 13.86
CA VAL A 383 32.86 5.73 15.32
C VAL A 383 32.37 7.08 15.85
N SER A 384 32.88 8.20 15.31
CA SER A 384 32.40 9.53 15.68
C SER A 384 30.94 9.75 15.40
N LYS A 385 30.47 9.22 14.27
CA LYS A 385 29.02 9.22 13.93
C LYS A 385 28.21 8.37 14.91
N ALA A 386 28.73 7.21 15.33
CA ALA A 386 28.03 6.35 16.28
C ALA A 386 27.93 7.02 17.68
N ILE A 387 28.97 7.79 18.09
CA ILE A 387 28.94 8.60 19.32
C ILE A 387 27.89 9.72 19.19
N ARG A 388 27.90 10.46 18.08
CA ARG A 388 26.92 11.53 17.82
C ARG A 388 25.48 11.01 17.82
N ASP A 389 25.26 9.85 17.22
CA ASP A 389 23.95 9.21 17.14
C ASP A 389 23.51 8.55 18.46
N GLY A 390 24.33 8.62 19.53
CA GLY A 390 24.01 8.07 20.85
C GLY A 390 24.03 6.54 20.93
N VAL A 391 24.65 5.85 19.95
CA VAL A 391 24.72 4.37 19.92
C VAL A 391 25.72 3.87 20.97
N ILE A 392 26.80 4.60 21.16
CA ILE A 392 27.85 4.32 22.11
C ILE A 392 28.29 5.62 22.86
N GLU A 393 28.69 5.46 24.11
CA GLU A 393 29.33 6.52 24.91
C GLU A 393 30.83 6.27 24.95
N ALA A 394 31.57 7.00 24.14
CA ALA A 394 33.00 6.83 24.02
C ALA A 394 33.68 8.15 23.63
N THR A 395 34.96 8.24 23.89
CA THR A 395 35.85 9.34 23.47
C THR A 395 36.88 8.81 22.47
N ILE A 396 37.21 9.63 21.46
CA ILE A 396 38.21 9.29 20.44
C ILE A 396 39.44 10.16 20.69
N ASN A 397 40.61 9.52 20.80
CA ASN A 397 41.88 10.22 20.79
C ASN A 397 42.50 10.07 19.40
N HIS A 398 42.39 11.12 18.58
CA HIS A 398 42.90 11.14 17.21
C HIS A 398 44.45 10.99 17.18
N GLN A 399 45.19 11.68 18.06
CA GLN A 399 46.67 11.67 18.07
C GLN A 399 47.23 10.26 18.32
N GLN A 400 46.61 9.50 19.20
CA GLN A 400 47.04 8.16 19.58
C GLN A 400 46.28 7.06 18.85
N GLY A 401 45.27 7.40 18.04
CA GLY A 401 44.50 6.46 17.18
C GLY A 401 43.71 5.38 17.95
N TYR A 402 43.10 5.74 19.08
CA TYR A 402 42.27 4.81 19.84
C TYR A 402 40.92 5.40 20.26
N MET A 403 39.98 4.51 20.50
CA MET A 403 38.68 4.78 21.11
C MET A 403 38.72 4.29 22.56
N GLN A 404 38.20 5.07 23.49
CA GLN A 404 37.99 4.71 24.88
C GLN A 404 36.50 4.80 25.22
N SER A 405 35.92 3.70 25.68
CA SER A 405 34.54 3.69 26.17
C SER A 405 34.46 4.39 27.52
N ASN A 406 33.42 5.22 27.68
CA ASN A 406 33.14 5.86 28.96
C ASN A 406 32.47 4.84 29.91
N GLU A 407 32.65 5.05 31.20
CA GLU A 407 31.93 4.28 32.20
C GLU A 407 30.44 4.57 32.11
N ILE A 408 29.60 3.53 32.28
CA ILE A 408 28.16 3.68 32.32
C ILE A 408 27.78 4.36 33.62
N LEU A 409 27.52 5.67 33.54
CA LEU A 409 27.01 6.45 34.67
C LEU A 409 25.50 6.31 34.76
N ASP A 410 25.00 6.33 36.02
CA ASP A 410 23.56 6.42 36.22
C ASP A 410 23.06 7.79 35.75
N VAL A 411 22.39 7.82 34.60
CA VAL A 411 21.90 9.05 33.96
C VAL A 411 20.92 9.80 34.88
N TYR A 412 20.16 9.09 35.71
CA TYR A 412 19.20 9.69 36.63
C TYR A 412 19.86 10.41 37.84
N SER A 413 21.11 10.08 38.14
CA SER A 413 21.90 10.81 39.16
C SER A 413 22.53 12.08 38.63
N THR A 414 22.48 12.33 37.33
CA THR A 414 23.02 13.51 36.65
C THR A 414 21.93 14.54 36.34
N LYS A 415 22.34 15.74 35.90
CA LYS A 415 21.39 16.78 35.43
C LYS A 415 20.88 16.56 33.98
N LEU A 416 21.30 15.50 33.28
CA LEU A 416 20.91 15.22 31.90
C LEU A 416 19.40 15.10 31.72
N PRO A 417 18.63 14.37 32.56
CA PRO A 417 17.18 14.33 32.43
C PRO A 417 16.54 15.71 32.50
N GLN A 418 17.01 16.56 33.41
CA GLN A 418 16.51 17.93 33.56
C GLN A 418 16.76 18.76 32.30
N THR A 419 17.94 18.70 31.70
CA THR A 419 18.28 19.43 30.48
C THR A 419 17.48 18.94 29.29
N GLU A 420 17.22 17.63 29.18
CA GLU A 420 16.36 17.07 28.11
C GLU A 420 14.90 17.48 28.27
N PHE A 421 14.38 17.54 29.48
CA PHE A 421 13.05 18.08 29.74
C PHE A 421 12.94 19.56 29.39
N ASP A 422 13.93 20.35 29.76
CA ASP A 422 14.02 21.79 29.43
C ASP A 422 14.00 22.00 27.91
N HIS A 423 14.81 21.23 27.15
CA HIS A 423 14.82 21.30 25.69
C HIS A 423 13.46 20.96 25.09
N ARG A 424 12.78 19.93 25.59
CA ARG A 424 11.44 19.56 25.11
C ARG A 424 10.39 20.61 25.43
N ILE A 425 10.44 21.18 26.64
CA ILE A 425 9.52 22.24 27.05
C ILE A 425 9.75 23.48 26.17
N LYS A 426 10.99 23.91 25.96
CA LYS A 426 11.33 25.03 25.09
C LYS A 426 10.85 24.80 23.65
N PHE A 427 11.03 23.60 23.13
CA PHE A 427 10.53 23.24 21.80
C PHE A 427 9.00 23.34 21.75
N CYS A 428 8.29 22.78 22.72
CA CYS A 428 6.82 22.84 22.76
C CYS A 428 6.31 24.29 22.88
N LEU A 429 6.97 25.13 23.68
CA LEU A 429 6.63 26.54 23.80
C LEU A 429 6.89 27.31 22.50
N SER A 430 8.02 27.05 21.84
CA SER A 430 8.30 27.64 20.52
C SER A 430 7.23 27.24 19.50
N LEU A 431 6.91 25.95 19.42
CA LEU A 431 5.90 25.46 18.51
C LEU A 431 4.52 26.06 18.80
N HIS A 432 4.15 26.16 20.09
CA HIS A 432 2.92 26.82 20.50
C HIS A 432 2.88 28.30 20.07
N ASN A 433 3.95 29.04 20.34
CA ASN A 433 4.03 30.44 19.97
C ASN A 433 3.98 30.64 18.45
N ASP A 434 4.66 29.79 17.68
CA ASP A 434 4.62 29.85 16.23
C ASP A 434 3.22 29.49 15.67
N SER A 435 2.52 28.54 16.30
CA SER A 435 1.13 28.21 15.96
C SER A 435 0.20 29.37 16.25
N VAL A 436 0.33 30.01 17.40
CA VAL A 436 -0.46 31.19 17.77
C VAL A 436 -0.17 32.36 16.83
N LYS A 437 1.10 32.58 16.46
CA LYS A 437 1.46 33.62 15.49
C LYS A 437 0.83 33.35 14.13
N SER A 438 0.85 32.11 13.64
CA SER A 438 0.26 31.75 12.35
C SER A 438 -1.27 31.86 12.34
N MET A 439 -1.94 31.63 13.47
CA MET A 439 -3.38 31.86 13.60
C MET A 439 -3.75 33.34 13.62
N ARG A 440 -2.84 34.22 14.06
CA ARG A 440 -3.04 35.68 14.10
C ARG A 440 -2.65 36.37 12.80
N PHE A 441 -2.31 35.62 11.76
CA PHE A 441 -1.98 36.22 10.47
C PHE A 441 -3.26 36.84 9.88
N PRO A 442 -3.40 38.20 9.85
CA PRO A 442 -4.58 38.83 9.28
C PRO A 442 -4.59 38.62 7.76
N ASN A 443 -5.76 38.43 7.19
CA ASN A 443 -5.95 38.51 5.75
C ASN A 443 -5.49 39.89 5.26
N ASP A 444 -5.07 40.00 4.00
CA ASP A 444 -4.53 41.27 3.47
C ASP A 444 -5.49 42.45 3.60
N ASP A 445 -6.79 42.19 3.65
CA ASP A 445 -7.84 43.19 3.87
C ASP A 445 -7.85 43.75 5.31
N ASP A 446 -7.43 42.94 6.32
CA ASP A 446 -7.35 43.38 7.73
C ASP A 446 -6.05 44.12 8.04
N LYS A 447 -4.99 43.98 7.22
CA LYS A 447 -3.71 44.70 7.43
C LYS A 447 -3.86 46.22 7.33
N GLN A 448 -4.85 46.70 6.56
CA GLN A 448 -5.13 48.13 6.44
C GLN A 448 -5.94 48.69 7.65
N ALA A 449 -6.68 47.84 8.34
CA ALA A 449 -7.45 48.22 9.54
C ALA A 449 -6.56 48.22 10.80
N VAL A 450 -5.65 47.24 10.94
CA VAL A 450 -4.80 47.12 12.13
C VAL A 450 -3.69 48.18 12.21
N ASN A 451 -3.28 48.77 11.09
CA ASN A 451 -2.32 49.90 11.07
C ASN A 451 -2.94 51.24 11.55
N LYS A 452 -4.23 51.26 11.86
CA LYS A 452 -4.90 52.51 12.34
C LYS A 452 -5.20 52.54 13.83
N GLU A 453 -5.19 51.41 14.55
CA GLU A 453 -5.52 51.36 15.97
C GLU A 453 -4.75 50.25 16.68
N VAL A 454 -3.48 50.44 16.96
CA VAL A 454 -2.81 49.70 18.04
C VAL A 454 -2.11 50.69 18.94
N GLU A 455 -2.87 51.19 19.91
CA GLU A 455 -2.27 51.52 21.19
C GLU A 455 -1.78 50.20 21.83
N PRO A 456 -0.60 50.19 22.48
CA PRO A 456 -0.08 48.98 23.10
C PRO A 456 -1.06 48.51 24.17
N SER A 457 -1.73 47.41 23.92
CA SER A 457 -2.62 46.80 24.90
C SER A 457 -1.78 46.27 26.08
N ASP A 458 -2.31 46.38 27.27
CA ASP A 458 -1.71 45.94 28.55
C ASP A 458 -1.08 44.53 28.51
N GLU A 459 -1.53 43.67 27.61
CA GLU A 459 -0.95 42.35 27.38
C GLU A 459 0.48 42.37 26.80
N VAL A 460 0.85 43.37 26.00
CA VAL A 460 2.19 43.53 25.43
C VAL A 460 3.15 44.08 26.48
N GLU A 461 2.67 44.94 27.37
CA GLU A 461 3.44 45.41 28.53
C GLU A 461 3.64 44.30 29.55
N LEU A 462 2.67 43.43 29.77
CA LEU A 462 2.74 42.26 30.66
C LEU A 462 3.75 41.22 30.11
N LEU A 463 3.79 41.00 28.81
CA LEU A 463 4.75 40.10 28.16
C LEU A 463 6.16 40.67 28.22
N LYS A 464 6.35 41.99 28.11
CA LYS A 464 7.69 42.64 28.27
C LYS A 464 8.13 42.60 29.73
N ALA A 465 7.25 42.79 30.69
CA ALA A 465 7.56 42.68 32.12
C ALA A 465 7.99 41.27 32.53
N ILE A 466 7.39 40.24 31.88
CA ILE A 466 7.76 38.83 32.07
C ILE A 466 9.13 38.51 31.39
N GLU A 467 9.45 39.13 30.27
CA GLU A 467 10.76 38.97 29.59
C GLU A 467 11.88 39.72 30.31
N GLU A 468 11.59 40.82 30.98
CA GLU A 468 12.55 41.66 31.72
C GLU A 468 12.83 41.18 33.17
N GLY A 469 12.11 40.16 33.68
CA GLY A 469 12.41 39.46 34.92
C GLY A 469 12.01 40.19 36.22
N ASP A 470 11.19 41.26 36.13
CA ASP A 470 10.69 42.01 37.27
C ASP A 470 9.41 41.38 37.88
N LEU A 471 9.52 40.13 38.33
CA LEU A 471 8.45 39.40 38.99
C LEU A 471 8.47 39.44 40.52
N ASP A 472 9.40 40.23 41.11
CA ASP A 472 9.55 40.25 42.57
C ASP A 472 8.60 41.22 43.30
N ASP A 473 7.87 42.08 42.60
CA ASP A 473 7.03 43.10 43.25
C ASP A 473 5.49 42.81 43.27
N PHE A 474 5.05 41.61 42.86
CA PHE A 474 3.59 41.30 42.83
C PHE A 474 3.17 40.19 43.80
N MET A 475 3.92 39.92 44.86
CA MET A 475 3.48 39.04 45.95
C MET A 475 3.64 39.76 47.29
N ASP A 476 2.79 40.73 47.55
CA ASP A 476 2.39 41.19 48.90
C ASP A 476 0.82 41.33 48.96
#